data_6528d3e2b7fc14eb295ebd42b06ff263
#
_entry.id   6528d3e2b7fc14eb295ebd42b06ff263
#
_cell.length_a   1.000
_cell.length_b   1.000
_cell.length_c   1.000
_cell.angle_alpha   90.00
_cell.angle_beta   90.00
_cell.angle_gamma   90.00
#
_symmetry.space_group_name_H-M   'P 1'
#
loop_
_entity.id
_entity.type
_entity.pdbx_description
1 polymer ?
#
loop_
_entity_poly.entity_id
_entity_poly.type
_entity_poly.pdbx_seq_one_letter_code
_entity_poly.pdbx_strand_id
1 'polypeptide(L)'
;NEDIEHRLSYVCEQEGFDYDDEALAIVARHAKGGMRDALSTLEQLSVFGNGSVHADDARSLLGEVSDQILGEFSRAIADRDVAELYGLIRAQVEEGNDLLELTRDLVAHVRDVYVACVAGARAELFEGGSEQAEALAAEAAAFGEHPADRLARVLTVLDDAALEMRGASDVRLVLEIACTRLARPEADLTIEALAERVARLEAMIANGAVPASVAAAQAAAPAASV
;
A
#
# COMPACT_ATOMS: atom_id res chain seq x y z
N ASN A 1 -10.01 -12.43 -15.72
CA ASN A 1 -10.35 -11.01 -15.97
C ASN A 1 -10.39 -10.69 -17.47
N GLU A 2 -9.43 -11.15 -18.26
CA GLU A 2 -9.35 -10.88 -19.73
C GLU A 2 -10.65 -11.12 -20.48
N ASP A 3 -11.37 -12.22 -20.21
CA ASP A 3 -12.67 -12.52 -20.86
C ASP A 3 -13.75 -11.49 -20.48
N ILE A 4 -13.69 -10.95 -19.25
CA ILE A 4 -14.62 -9.92 -18.79
C ILE A 4 -14.31 -8.59 -19.47
N GLU A 5 -13.05 -8.18 -19.49
CA GLU A 5 -12.59 -6.95 -20.15
C GLU A 5 -12.96 -6.95 -21.63
N HIS A 6 -12.67 -8.07 -22.35
CA HIS A 6 -13.06 -8.21 -23.74
C HIS A 6 -14.58 -8.13 -23.96
N ARG A 7 -15.38 -8.67 -23.02
CA ARG A 7 -16.83 -8.55 -23.11
C ARG A 7 -17.33 -7.14 -22.83
N LEU A 8 -16.72 -6.45 -21.89
CA LEU A 8 -17.04 -5.04 -21.56
C LEU A 8 -16.70 -4.12 -22.75
N SER A 9 -15.52 -4.29 -23.39
CA SER A 9 -15.14 -3.50 -24.58
C SER A 9 -16.13 -3.71 -25.71
N TYR A 10 -16.52 -4.95 -25.97
CA TYR A 10 -17.55 -5.25 -26.98
C TYR A 10 -18.87 -4.51 -26.69
N VAL A 11 -19.30 -4.48 -25.41
CA VAL A 11 -20.54 -3.78 -25.03
C VAL A 11 -20.40 -2.27 -25.22
N CYS A 12 -19.29 -1.67 -24.82
CA CYS A 12 -18.99 -0.26 -25.03
C CYS A 12 -19.05 0.13 -26.51
N GLU A 13 -18.45 -0.70 -27.39
CA GLU A 13 -18.51 -0.49 -28.85
C GLU A 13 -19.93 -0.57 -29.40
N GLN A 14 -20.75 -1.53 -28.93
CA GLN A 14 -22.13 -1.69 -29.41
C GLN A 14 -23.07 -0.57 -28.95
N GLU A 15 -22.87 -0.07 -27.72
CA GLU A 15 -23.65 1.01 -27.13
C GLU A 15 -23.10 2.39 -27.53
N GLY A 16 -21.88 2.44 -28.13
CA GLY A 16 -21.25 3.69 -28.56
C GLY A 16 -20.70 4.52 -27.42
N PHE A 17 -20.29 3.90 -26.33
CA PHE A 17 -19.64 4.57 -25.21
C PHE A 17 -18.19 4.92 -25.59
N ASP A 18 -17.74 6.09 -25.17
CA ASP A 18 -16.32 6.46 -25.16
C ASP A 18 -15.69 5.86 -23.92
N TYR A 19 -14.61 5.06 -24.06
CA TYR A 19 -14.07 4.30 -22.94
C TYR A 19 -12.55 4.19 -22.96
N ASP A 20 -11.97 4.04 -21.76
CA ASP A 20 -10.57 3.70 -21.55
C ASP A 20 -10.44 2.19 -21.24
N ASP A 21 -9.42 1.54 -21.77
CA ASP A 21 -9.11 0.14 -21.43
C ASP A 21 -8.85 -0.03 -19.91
N GLU A 22 -8.24 0.99 -19.28
CA GLU A 22 -8.01 1.02 -17.85
C GLU A 22 -9.31 1.02 -17.03
N ALA A 23 -10.35 1.75 -17.47
CA ALA A 23 -11.66 1.73 -16.83
C ALA A 23 -12.28 0.32 -16.87
N LEU A 24 -12.14 -0.38 -17.99
CA LEU A 24 -12.66 -1.75 -18.15
C LEU A 24 -11.90 -2.74 -17.25
N ALA A 25 -10.59 -2.58 -17.11
CA ALA A 25 -9.77 -3.38 -16.21
C ALA A 25 -10.17 -3.17 -14.74
N ILE A 26 -10.44 -1.92 -14.31
CA ILE A 26 -10.96 -1.58 -12.98
C ILE A 26 -12.29 -2.30 -12.74
N VAL A 27 -13.24 -2.18 -13.66
CA VAL A 27 -14.56 -2.83 -13.55
C VAL A 27 -14.43 -4.36 -13.47
N ALA A 28 -13.55 -4.96 -14.28
CA ALA A 28 -13.33 -6.40 -14.31
C ALA A 28 -12.71 -6.91 -12.99
N ARG A 29 -11.77 -6.18 -12.41
CA ARG A 29 -11.19 -6.47 -11.07
C ARG A 29 -12.26 -6.41 -9.99
N HIS A 30 -13.03 -5.32 -9.98
CA HIS A 30 -14.09 -5.10 -8.98
C HIS A 30 -15.15 -6.22 -9.00
N ALA A 31 -15.49 -6.72 -10.18
CA ALA A 31 -16.49 -7.79 -10.38
C ALA A 31 -16.04 -9.18 -9.88
N LYS A 32 -14.77 -9.35 -9.52
CA LYS A 32 -14.21 -10.61 -8.95
C LYS A 32 -14.59 -11.87 -9.72
N GLY A 33 -14.62 -11.79 -11.05
CA GLY A 33 -14.98 -12.88 -11.95
C GLY A 33 -16.47 -12.97 -12.29
N GLY A 34 -17.33 -12.11 -11.73
CA GLY A 34 -18.77 -12.08 -11.99
C GLY A 34 -19.12 -11.25 -13.24
N MET A 35 -19.35 -11.89 -14.41
CA MET A 35 -19.74 -11.18 -15.63
C MET A 35 -20.97 -10.29 -15.45
N ARG A 36 -21.97 -10.76 -14.69
CA ARG A 36 -23.20 -10.00 -14.44
C ARG A 36 -22.93 -8.75 -13.62
N ASP A 37 -22.07 -8.87 -12.62
CA ASP A 37 -21.71 -7.75 -11.75
C ASP A 37 -20.88 -6.73 -12.54
N ALA A 38 -19.94 -7.19 -13.40
CA ALA A 38 -19.19 -6.33 -14.29
C ALA A 38 -20.08 -5.51 -15.24
N LEU A 39 -21.07 -6.15 -15.86
CA LEU A 39 -22.02 -5.46 -16.75
C LEU A 39 -22.90 -4.47 -16.00
N SER A 40 -23.35 -4.81 -14.78
CA SER A 40 -24.13 -3.88 -13.95
C SER A 40 -23.31 -2.67 -13.52
N THR A 41 -22.04 -2.87 -13.19
CA THR A 41 -21.10 -1.79 -12.86
C THR A 41 -20.82 -0.91 -14.09
N LEU A 42 -20.63 -1.51 -15.27
CA LEU A 42 -20.44 -0.77 -16.52
C LEU A 42 -21.65 0.13 -16.83
N GLU A 43 -22.87 -0.39 -16.63
CA GLU A 43 -24.11 0.38 -16.82
C GLU A 43 -24.17 1.57 -15.85
N GLN A 44 -23.84 1.37 -14.58
CA GLN A 44 -23.79 2.45 -13.60
C GLN A 44 -22.75 3.50 -13.98
N LEU A 45 -21.56 3.06 -14.41
CA LEU A 45 -20.46 3.91 -14.82
C LEU A 45 -20.83 4.75 -16.06
N SER A 46 -21.48 4.14 -17.06
CA SER A 46 -21.91 4.86 -18.26
C SER A 46 -22.95 5.95 -17.96
N VAL A 47 -23.81 5.73 -16.97
CA VAL A 47 -24.76 6.75 -16.48
C VAL A 47 -24.04 7.86 -15.72
N PHE A 48 -23.07 7.49 -14.87
CA PHE A 48 -22.27 8.45 -14.09
C PHE A 48 -21.43 9.36 -15.01
N GLY A 49 -20.78 8.78 -16.02
CA GLY A 49 -19.95 9.49 -17.00
C GLY A 49 -20.72 10.10 -18.19
N ASN A 50 -22.09 10.15 -18.16
CA ASN A 50 -22.91 10.67 -19.25
C ASN A 50 -22.62 10.02 -20.63
N GLY A 51 -22.44 8.70 -20.65
CA GLY A 51 -22.15 7.93 -21.87
C GLY A 51 -20.66 7.74 -22.12
N SER A 52 -19.79 8.13 -21.19
CA SER A 52 -18.38 7.81 -21.17
C SER A 52 -18.02 6.86 -20.02
N VAL A 53 -16.95 6.11 -20.18
CA VAL A 53 -16.46 5.09 -19.25
C VAL A 53 -14.96 5.32 -19.07
N HIS A 54 -14.60 6.33 -18.25
CA HIS A 54 -13.21 6.69 -18.01
C HIS A 54 -12.70 6.17 -16.67
N ALA A 55 -11.38 5.99 -16.57
CA ALA A 55 -10.73 5.42 -15.41
C ALA A 55 -11.00 6.23 -14.12
N ASP A 56 -10.99 7.56 -14.21
CA ASP A 56 -11.25 8.44 -13.07
C ASP A 56 -12.69 8.31 -12.55
N ASP A 57 -13.66 8.18 -13.47
CA ASP A 57 -15.06 7.93 -13.12
C ASP A 57 -15.24 6.54 -12.49
N ALA A 58 -14.53 5.54 -13.02
CA ALA A 58 -14.53 4.17 -12.48
C ALA A 58 -13.98 4.13 -11.05
N ARG A 59 -12.82 4.76 -10.81
CA ARG A 59 -12.23 4.87 -9.46
C ARG A 59 -13.18 5.58 -8.50
N SER A 60 -13.74 6.72 -8.94
CA SER A 60 -14.66 7.50 -8.12
C SER A 60 -15.94 6.74 -7.76
N LEU A 61 -16.52 6.02 -8.72
CA LEU A 61 -17.74 5.24 -8.51
C LEU A 61 -17.52 4.02 -7.62
N LEU A 62 -16.38 3.34 -7.79
CA LEU A 62 -16.05 2.09 -7.12
C LEU A 62 -15.26 2.30 -5.82
N GLY A 63 -14.83 3.53 -5.55
CA GLY A 63 -14.02 3.87 -4.38
C GLY A 63 -12.61 3.27 -4.45
N GLU A 64 -12.12 2.89 -5.65
CA GLU A 64 -10.76 2.39 -5.82
C GLU A 64 -9.75 3.53 -5.66
N VAL A 65 -8.75 3.28 -4.83
CA VAL A 65 -7.63 4.20 -4.65
C VAL A 65 -6.64 4.01 -5.80
N SER A 66 -6.13 5.11 -6.37
CA SER A 66 -5.16 5.00 -7.47
C SER A 66 -3.85 4.36 -7.01
N ASP A 67 -3.20 3.61 -7.90
CA ASP A 67 -1.88 3.02 -7.64
C ASP A 67 -0.84 4.06 -7.21
N GLN A 68 -0.99 5.31 -7.69
CA GLN A 68 -0.15 6.42 -7.27
C GLN A 68 -0.27 6.71 -5.77
N ILE A 69 -1.49 6.80 -5.24
CA ILE A 69 -1.75 7.04 -3.81
C ILE A 69 -1.23 5.88 -2.97
N LEU A 70 -1.44 4.64 -3.40
CA LEU A 70 -0.90 3.46 -2.73
C LEU A 70 0.62 3.48 -2.68
N GLY A 71 1.28 3.86 -3.78
CA GLY A 71 2.73 4.06 -3.84
C GLY A 71 3.22 5.21 -2.95
N GLU A 72 2.46 6.30 -2.80
CA GLU A 72 2.76 7.40 -1.88
C GLU A 72 2.70 6.92 -0.41
N PHE A 73 1.68 6.16 -0.02
CA PHE A 73 1.60 5.53 1.30
C PHE A 73 2.78 4.60 1.56
N SER A 74 3.08 3.71 0.61
CA SER A 74 4.18 2.76 0.72
C SER A 74 5.53 3.48 0.89
N ARG A 75 5.78 4.53 0.12
CA ARG A 75 6.98 5.36 0.24
C ARG A 75 7.05 6.06 1.59
N ALA A 76 5.97 6.70 2.04
CA ALA A 76 5.91 7.36 3.34
C ALA A 76 6.16 6.39 4.51
N ILE A 77 5.71 5.12 4.38
CA ILE A 77 6.02 4.04 5.33
C ILE A 77 7.52 3.68 5.26
N ALA A 78 8.09 3.55 4.06
CA ALA A 78 9.51 3.25 3.86
C ALA A 78 10.40 4.35 4.46
N ASP A 79 10.04 5.61 4.24
CA ASP A 79 10.74 6.81 4.74
C ASP A 79 10.47 7.10 6.23
N ARG A 80 9.48 6.40 6.83
CA ARG A 80 9.04 6.60 8.23
C ARG A 80 8.51 8.00 8.50
N ASP A 81 7.87 8.60 7.50
CA ASP A 81 7.30 9.94 7.62
C ASP A 81 5.86 9.90 8.14
N VAL A 82 5.73 10.06 9.47
CA VAL A 82 4.41 10.11 10.14
C VAL A 82 3.58 11.30 9.66
N ALA A 83 4.20 12.44 9.36
CA ALA A 83 3.48 13.64 8.98
C ALA A 83 2.86 13.48 7.60
N GLU A 84 3.61 12.90 6.66
CA GLU A 84 3.13 12.55 5.32
C GLU A 84 1.99 11.54 5.39
N LEU A 85 2.14 10.45 6.16
CA LEU A 85 1.09 9.44 6.34
C LEU A 85 -0.23 10.05 6.84
N TYR A 86 -0.16 10.97 7.81
CA TYR A 86 -1.35 11.65 8.31
C TYR A 86 -1.93 12.63 7.30
N GLY A 87 -1.08 13.25 6.48
CA GLY A 87 -1.51 14.08 5.35
C GLY A 87 -2.30 13.29 4.31
N LEU A 88 -1.78 12.13 3.93
CA LEU A 88 -2.44 11.21 2.99
C LEU A 88 -3.78 10.69 3.53
N ILE A 89 -3.82 10.23 4.80
CA ILE A 89 -5.08 9.78 5.44
C ILE A 89 -6.12 10.91 5.43
N ARG A 90 -5.69 12.13 5.78
CA ARG A 90 -6.57 13.29 5.79
C ARG A 90 -7.13 13.58 4.40
N ALA A 91 -6.30 13.56 3.36
CA ALA A 91 -6.74 13.78 1.98
C ALA A 91 -7.81 12.77 1.58
N GLN A 92 -7.60 11.47 1.89
CA GLN A 92 -8.57 10.43 1.57
C GLN A 92 -9.92 10.62 2.30
N VAL A 93 -9.90 11.09 3.54
CA VAL A 93 -11.12 11.43 4.29
C VAL A 93 -11.83 12.64 3.68
N GLU A 94 -11.10 13.68 3.28
CA GLU A 94 -11.66 14.89 2.63
C GLU A 94 -12.28 14.56 1.26
N GLU A 95 -11.73 13.59 0.53
CA GLU A 95 -12.26 13.07 -0.73
C GLU A 95 -13.47 12.15 -0.54
N GLY A 96 -13.72 11.69 0.69
CA GLY A 96 -14.84 10.80 1.03
C GLY A 96 -14.60 9.32 0.76
N ASN A 97 -13.34 8.92 0.58
CA ASN A 97 -12.95 7.52 0.36
C ASN A 97 -13.16 6.66 1.61
N ASP A 98 -13.53 5.39 1.41
CA ASP A 98 -13.65 4.40 2.50
C ASP A 98 -12.27 3.96 2.98
N LEU A 99 -11.91 4.32 4.21
CA LEU A 99 -10.61 3.99 4.78
C LEU A 99 -10.38 2.48 4.99
N LEU A 100 -11.43 1.68 5.13
CA LEU A 100 -11.30 0.22 5.21
C LEU A 100 -10.93 -0.36 3.84
N GLU A 101 -11.58 0.10 2.76
CA GLU A 101 -11.22 -0.31 1.40
C GLU A 101 -9.82 0.21 1.04
N LEU A 102 -9.49 1.46 1.32
CA LEU A 102 -8.12 2.00 1.18
C LEU A 102 -7.08 1.09 1.88
N THR A 103 -7.38 0.65 3.12
CA THR A 103 -6.44 -0.21 3.86
C THR A 103 -6.30 -1.58 3.19
N ARG A 104 -7.36 -2.14 2.64
CA ARG A 104 -7.32 -3.41 1.89
C ARG A 104 -6.52 -3.29 0.59
N ASP A 105 -6.72 -2.20 -0.14
CA ASP A 105 -5.97 -1.91 -1.36
C ASP A 105 -4.48 -1.73 -1.05
N LEU A 106 -4.18 -1.04 0.05
CA LEU A 106 -2.80 -0.88 0.53
C LEU A 106 -2.17 -2.23 0.93
N VAL A 107 -2.92 -3.13 1.58
CA VAL A 107 -2.46 -4.50 1.86
C VAL A 107 -2.17 -5.26 0.56
N ALA A 108 -3.05 -5.17 -0.43
CA ALA A 108 -2.85 -5.82 -1.73
C ALA A 108 -1.61 -5.27 -2.45
N HIS A 109 -1.45 -3.95 -2.50
CA HIS A 109 -0.29 -3.28 -3.09
C HIS A 109 1.02 -3.67 -2.40
N VAL A 110 1.10 -3.56 -1.07
CA VAL A 110 2.31 -3.94 -0.31
C VAL A 110 2.62 -5.43 -0.44
N ARG A 111 1.59 -6.30 -0.56
CA ARG A 111 1.79 -7.71 -0.88
C ARG A 111 2.51 -7.90 -2.21
N ASP A 112 2.12 -7.16 -3.24
CA ASP A 112 2.75 -7.25 -4.55
C ASP A 112 4.20 -6.72 -4.50
N VAL A 113 4.46 -5.64 -3.77
CA VAL A 113 5.82 -5.16 -3.46
C VAL A 113 6.64 -6.24 -2.75
N TYR A 114 6.04 -6.93 -1.76
CA TYR A 114 6.69 -8.03 -1.04
C TYR A 114 7.00 -9.22 -1.95
N VAL A 115 6.06 -9.60 -2.83
CA VAL A 115 6.26 -10.69 -3.81
C VAL A 115 7.38 -10.33 -4.77
N ALA A 116 7.43 -9.10 -5.29
CA ALA A 116 8.52 -8.63 -6.15
C ALA A 116 9.87 -8.64 -5.41
N CYS A 117 9.88 -8.32 -4.13
CA CYS A 117 11.08 -8.37 -3.27
C CYS A 117 11.63 -9.81 -3.12
N VAL A 118 10.76 -10.77 -2.83
CA VAL A 118 11.17 -12.14 -2.47
C VAL A 118 11.34 -13.04 -3.70
N ALA A 119 10.44 -12.94 -4.68
CA ALA A 119 10.45 -13.78 -5.87
C ALA A 119 11.23 -13.15 -7.03
N GLY A 120 11.59 -11.87 -6.92
CA GLY A 120 12.18 -11.07 -7.99
C GLY A 120 11.13 -10.52 -8.96
N ALA A 121 11.56 -9.62 -9.85
CA ALA A 121 10.69 -8.94 -10.84
C ALA A 121 10.30 -9.90 -11.97
N ARG A 122 9.48 -10.88 -11.67
CA ARG A 122 8.98 -11.87 -12.66
C ARG A 122 7.65 -11.42 -13.21
N ALA A 123 7.62 -11.11 -14.50
CA ALA A 123 6.45 -10.61 -15.21
C ALA A 123 5.19 -11.49 -15.03
N GLU A 124 5.37 -12.82 -14.98
CA GLU A 124 4.29 -13.79 -14.84
C GLU A 124 3.56 -13.77 -13.48
N LEU A 125 4.08 -13.02 -12.50
CA LEU A 125 3.47 -12.90 -11.17
C LEU A 125 2.56 -11.68 -11.04
N PHE A 126 2.57 -10.76 -12.02
CA PHE A 126 1.89 -9.49 -11.98
C PHE A 126 1.05 -9.26 -13.23
N GLU A 127 -0.13 -8.67 -13.06
CA GLU A 127 -1.06 -8.41 -14.16
C GLU A 127 -0.49 -7.40 -15.19
N GLY A 128 0.26 -6.38 -14.73
CA GLY A 128 0.94 -5.39 -15.58
C GLY A 128 2.27 -5.84 -16.17
N GLY A 129 2.60 -7.14 -16.07
CA GLY A 129 3.78 -7.72 -16.72
C GLY A 129 5.12 -7.20 -16.19
N SER A 130 6.11 -7.05 -17.08
CA SER A 130 7.50 -6.71 -16.70
C SER A 130 7.64 -5.29 -16.15
N GLU A 131 6.90 -4.34 -16.69
CA GLU A 131 6.97 -2.94 -16.28
C GLU A 131 6.52 -2.78 -14.83
N GLN A 132 5.37 -3.37 -14.47
CA GLN A 132 4.88 -3.39 -13.09
C GLN A 132 5.83 -4.13 -12.15
N ALA A 133 6.33 -5.29 -12.57
CA ALA A 133 7.27 -6.09 -11.78
C ALA A 133 8.55 -5.30 -11.42
N GLU A 134 9.11 -4.56 -12.39
CA GLU A 134 10.30 -3.73 -12.18
C GLU A 134 10.01 -2.53 -11.25
N ALA A 135 8.86 -1.88 -11.43
CA ALA A 135 8.42 -0.77 -10.57
C ALA A 135 8.26 -1.21 -9.10
N LEU A 136 7.57 -2.34 -8.87
CA LEU A 136 7.37 -2.90 -7.53
C LEU A 136 8.70 -3.36 -6.88
N ALA A 137 9.62 -3.91 -7.67
CA ALA A 137 10.94 -4.28 -7.16
C ALA A 137 11.78 -3.03 -6.79
N ALA A 138 11.68 -1.94 -7.55
CA ALA A 138 12.31 -0.67 -7.23
C ALA A 138 11.71 -0.05 -5.96
N GLU A 139 10.38 -0.15 -5.79
CA GLU A 139 9.69 0.28 -4.57
C GLU A 139 10.13 -0.52 -3.35
N ALA A 140 10.27 -1.85 -3.48
CA ALA A 140 10.76 -2.70 -2.41
C ALA A 140 12.17 -2.29 -1.91
N ALA A 141 13.04 -1.83 -2.80
CA ALA A 141 14.38 -1.38 -2.45
C ALA A 141 14.37 -0.16 -1.50
N ALA A 142 13.33 0.68 -1.52
CA ALA A 142 13.18 1.81 -0.61
C ALA A 142 13.03 1.38 0.87
N PHE A 143 12.68 0.12 1.14
CA PHE A 143 12.56 -0.42 2.49
C PHE A 143 13.92 -0.77 3.15
N GLY A 144 15.06 -0.53 2.48
CA GLY A 144 16.41 -0.59 3.05
C GLY A 144 17.07 -1.96 2.95
N GLU A 145 17.96 -2.29 3.91
CA GLU A 145 18.83 -3.48 3.83
C GLU A 145 18.10 -4.82 3.98
N HIS A 146 16.97 -4.84 4.73
CA HIS A 146 16.14 -6.03 4.96
C HIS A 146 14.69 -5.77 4.52
N PRO A 147 14.45 -5.52 3.21
CA PRO A 147 13.15 -5.09 2.73
C PRO A 147 12.07 -6.15 2.95
N ALA A 148 12.38 -7.45 2.81
CA ALA A 148 11.42 -8.52 3.00
C ALA A 148 10.86 -8.56 4.43
N ASP A 149 11.70 -8.42 5.45
CA ASP A 149 11.27 -8.45 6.86
C ASP A 149 10.42 -7.22 7.19
N ARG A 150 10.82 -6.05 6.68
CA ARG A 150 10.04 -4.82 6.87
C ARG A 150 8.68 -4.90 6.19
N LEU A 151 8.63 -5.37 4.94
CA LEU A 151 7.38 -5.52 4.18
C LEU A 151 6.45 -6.56 4.83
N ALA A 152 6.99 -7.68 5.33
CA ALA A 152 6.21 -8.68 6.08
C ALA A 152 5.57 -8.06 7.33
N ARG A 153 6.33 -7.23 8.08
CA ARG A 153 5.78 -6.48 9.23
C ARG A 153 4.71 -5.48 8.80
N VAL A 154 4.91 -4.74 7.70
CA VAL A 154 3.92 -3.81 7.17
C VAL A 154 2.62 -4.54 6.86
N LEU A 155 2.68 -5.67 6.17
CA LEU A 155 1.52 -6.52 5.87
C LEU A 155 0.78 -6.95 7.13
N THR A 156 1.50 -7.44 8.15
CA THR A 156 0.88 -7.86 9.41
C THR A 156 0.15 -6.70 10.10
N VAL A 157 0.78 -5.53 10.20
CA VAL A 157 0.19 -4.37 10.89
C VAL A 157 -1.03 -3.82 10.13
N LEU A 158 -0.99 -3.79 8.80
CA LEU A 158 -2.11 -3.30 7.99
C LEU A 158 -3.27 -4.31 7.96
N ASP A 159 -3.00 -5.61 7.91
CA ASP A 159 -4.05 -6.64 7.96
C ASP A 159 -4.76 -6.64 9.32
N ASP A 160 -4.00 -6.55 10.42
CA ASP A 160 -4.55 -6.38 11.77
C ASP A 160 -5.44 -5.13 11.85
N ALA A 161 -4.99 -4.00 11.29
CA ALA A 161 -5.77 -2.77 11.25
C ALA A 161 -7.07 -2.94 10.44
N ALA A 162 -7.01 -3.58 9.26
CA ALA A 162 -8.20 -3.85 8.44
C ALA A 162 -9.20 -4.77 9.17
N LEU A 163 -8.74 -5.72 9.97
CA LEU A 163 -9.59 -6.56 10.81
C LEU A 163 -10.24 -5.75 11.95
N GLU A 164 -9.48 -4.90 12.63
CA GLU A 164 -9.96 -4.05 13.72
C GLU A 164 -10.99 -3.02 13.23
N MET A 165 -10.78 -2.42 12.06
CA MET A 165 -11.67 -1.44 11.45
C MET A 165 -13.11 -1.95 11.26
N ARG A 166 -13.31 -3.25 11.03
CA ARG A 166 -14.65 -3.85 10.82
C ARG A 166 -15.59 -3.66 12.01
N GLY A 167 -15.04 -3.51 13.22
CA GLY A 167 -15.81 -3.32 14.44
C GLY A 167 -15.55 -2.00 15.15
N ALA A 168 -14.66 -1.17 14.61
CA ALA A 168 -14.27 0.08 15.22
C ALA A 168 -15.33 1.17 15.02
N SER A 169 -15.51 2.00 16.04
CA SER A 169 -16.35 3.21 15.93
C SER A 169 -15.63 4.36 15.21
N ASP A 170 -14.31 4.33 15.15
CA ASP A 170 -13.45 5.32 14.50
C ASP A 170 -12.38 4.60 13.67
N VAL A 171 -12.70 4.33 12.42
CA VAL A 171 -11.80 3.65 11.46
C VAL A 171 -10.55 4.49 11.16
N ARG A 172 -10.69 5.83 11.19
CA ARG A 172 -9.57 6.75 10.96
C ARG A 172 -8.51 6.61 12.05
N LEU A 173 -8.93 6.57 13.31
CA LEU A 173 -8.01 6.41 14.45
C LEU A 173 -7.24 5.09 14.35
N VAL A 174 -7.90 3.99 13.95
CA VAL A 174 -7.24 2.69 13.76
C VAL A 174 -6.13 2.78 12.73
N LEU A 175 -6.39 3.41 11.56
CA LEU A 175 -5.39 3.57 10.51
C LEU A 175 -4.24 4.49 10.95
N GLU A 176 -4.53 5.60 11.61
CA GLU A 176 -3.51 6.53 12.14
C GLU A 176 -2.58 5.83 13.14
N ILE A 177 -3.12 4.97 14.02
CA ILE A 177 -2.33 4.17 14.96
C ILE A 177 -1.45 3.16 14.20
N ALA A 178 -2.01 2.44 13.23
CA ALA A 178 -1.27 1.47 12.42
C ALA A 178 -0.11 2.16 11.68
N CYS A 179 -0.35 3.27 11.00
CA CYS A 179 0.66 4.07 10.32
C CYS A 179 1.75 4.56 11.29
N THR A 180 1.36 5.00 12.51
CA THR A 180 2.33 5.39 13.54
C THR A 180 3.24 4.24 13.95
N ARG A 181 2.68 3.04 14.16
CA ARG A 181 3.46 1.82 14.50
C ARG A 181 4.43 1.45 13.39
N LEU A 182 4.03 1.63 12.12
CA LEU A 182 4.89 1.36 10.96
C LEU A 182 6.05 2.35 10.84
N ALA A 183 5.77 3.64 11.05
CA ALA A 183 6.77 4.69 10.95
C ALA A 183 7.67 4.81 12.20
N ARG A 184 7.20 4.36 13.38
CA ARG A 184 7.93 4.44 14.65
C ARG A 184 8.08 3.09 15.34
N PRO A 185 8.87 2.16 14.79
CA PRO A 185 9.09 0.84 15.38
C PRO A 185 9.72 0.90 16.78
N GLU A 186 10.38 2.01 17.13
CA GLU A 186 10.94 2.23 18.47
C GLU A 186 9.86 2.40 19.57
N ALA A 187 8.66 2.78 19.21
CA ALA A 187 7.52 2.89 20.12
C ALA A 187 6.71 1.60 20.23
N ASP A 188 6.94 0.64 19.33
CA ASP A 188 6.27 -0.65 19.30
C ASP A 188 7.10 -1.70 20.05
N LEU A 189 6.45 -2.47 20.93
CA LEU A 189 7.09 -3.51 21.76
C LEU A 189 6.87 -4.92 21.20
N THR A 190 6.40 -5.05 19.97
CA THR A 190 6.29 -6.35 19.31
C THR A 190 7.66 -6.94 18.99
N ILE A 191 7.74 -8.27 18.89
CA ILE A 191 8.99 -8.98 18.58
C ILE A 191 9.54 -8.53 17.22
N GLU A 192 8.67 -8.33 16.25
CA GLU A 192 8.98 -7.89 14.90
C GLU A 192 9.60 -6.47 14.89
N ALA A 193 9.02 -5.55 15.67
CA ALA A 193 9.56 -4.21 15.83
C ALA A 193 10.92 -4.21 16.55
N LEU A 194 11.09 -5.10 17.52
CA LEU A 194 12.38 -5.28 18.20
C LEU A 194 13.43 -5.86 17.26
N ALA A 195 13.09 -6.83 16.42
CA ALA A 195 13.98 -7.40 15.41
C ALA A 195 14.43 -6.33 14.39
N GLU A 196 13.51 -5.49 13.91
CA GLU A 196 13.85 -4.37 13.02
C GLU A 196 14.80 -3.35 13.69
N ARG A 197 14.59 -3.08 14.99
CA ARG A 197 15.49 -2.21 15.76
C ARG A 197 16.89 -2.82 15.90
N VAL A 198 16.99 -4.12 16.15
CA VAL A 198 18.28 -4.83 16.22
C VAL A 198 19.00 -4.75 14.88
N ALA A 199 18.35 -5.11 13.77
CA ALA A 199 18.93 -5.04 12.44
C ALA A 199 19.45 -3.63 12.11
N ARG A 200 18.69 -2.58 12.46
CA ARG A 200 19.13 -1.19 12.28
C ARG A 200 20.36 -0.85 13.11
N LEU A 201 20.42 -1.30 14.37
CA LEU A 201 21.59 -1.05 15.23
C LEU A 201 22.82 -1.80 14.71
N GLU A 202 22.67 -3.02 14.23
CA GLU A 202 23.74 -3.80 13.60
C GLU A 202 24.29 -3.11 12.34
N ALA A 203 23.40 -2.61 11.47
CA ALA A 203 23.79 -1.82 10.30
C ALA A 203 24.53 -0.53 10.69
N MET A 204 24.07 0.19 11.70
CA MET A 204 24.76 1.40 12.21
C MET A 204 26.16 1.07 12.73
N ILE A 205 26.33 -0.04 13.46
CA ILE A 205 27.63 -0.49 13.97
C ILE A 205 28.53 -0.89 12.81
N ALA A 206 28.04 -1.65 11.83
CA ALA A 206 28.80 -2.06 10.64
C ALA A 206 29.30 -0.85 9.83
N ASN A 207 28.49 0.22 9.76
CA ASN A 207 28.86 1.46 9.08
C ASN A 207 29.69 2.44 9.93
N GLY A 208 30.15 2.02 11.12
CA GLY A 208 30.99 2.82 12.01
C GLY A 208 30.27 3.96 12.75
N ALA A 209 28.93 4.00 12.71
CA ALA A 209 28.11 4.96 13.44
C ALA A 209 27.82 4.43 14.85
N VAL A 210 28.44 5.02 15.89
CA VAL A 210 28.14 4.67 17.28
C VAL A 210 26.84 5.37 17.68
N PRO A 211 25.78 4.65 18.15
CA PRO A 211 24.55 5.27 18.64
C PRO A 211 24.83 6.30 19.73
N ALA A 212 24.19 7.47 19.67
CA ALA A 212 24.41 8.55 20.62
C ALA A 212 24.22 8.13 22.10
N SER A 213 23.37 7.12 22.35
CA SER A 213 23.16 6.54 23.69
C SER A 213 24.39 5.79 24.22
N VAL A 214 25.18 5.14 23.36
CA VAL A 214 26.41 4.43 23.73
C VAL A 214 27.53 5.44 23.95
N ALA A 215 27.61 6.48 23.12
CA ALA A 215 28.58 7.56 23.28
C ALA A 215 28.35 8.32 24.59
N ALA A 216 27.11 8.58 24.98
CA ALA A 216 26.76 9.20 26.25
C ALA A 216 27.10 8.32 27.47
N ALA A 217 26.92 7.00 27.37
CA ALA A 217 27.26 6.06 28.44
C ALA A 217 28.79 5.92 28.62
N GLN A 218 29.58 5.99 27.55
CA GLN A 218 31.05 6.01 27.62
C GLN A 218 31.61 7.31 28.18
N ALA A 219 30.97 8.45 27.91
CA ALA A 219 31.34 9.73 28.46
C ALA A 219 31.00 9.88 29.97
N ALA A 220 30.02 9.09 30.47
CA ALA A 220 29.59 9.09 31.86
C ALA A 220 30.33 8.07 32.76
N ALA A 221 31.21 7.22 32.21
CA ALA A 221 32.00 6.29 33.01
C ALA A 221 33.07 7.05 33.82
N PRO A 222 33.07 6.97 35.18
CA PRO A 222 34.09 7.63 35.98
C PRO A 222 35.44 7.02 35.68
N ALA A 223 36.42 7.88 35.43
CA ALA A 223 37.84 7.46 35.31
C ALA A 223 38.21 6.73 36.60
N ALA A 224 38.54 5.42 36.48
CA ALA A 224 39.06 4.66 37.59
C ALA A 224 40.42 5.28 37.99
N SER A 225 40.43 5.95 39.13
CA SER A 225 41.67 6.46 39.76
C SER A 225 42.46 5.28 40.30
N VAL A 226 43.70 5.14 39.81
CA VAL A 226 44.74 4.30 40.38
C VAL A 226 45.25 4.91 41.67
#